data_565efc4bd25199b201c9788d87e2232e
#
_entry.id   565efc4bd25199b201c9788d87e2232e
#
_cell.length_a   1.000
_cell.length_b   1.000
_cell.length_c   1.000
_cell.angle_alpha   90.00
_cell.angle_beta   90.00
_cell.angle_gamma   90.00
#
_symmetry.space_group_name_H-M   'P 1'
#
loop_
_entity.id
_entity.type
_entity.pdbx_description
1 polymer ?
#
loop_
_entity_poly.entity_id
_entity_poly.type
_entity_poly.pdbx_seq_one_letter_code
_entity_poly.pdbx_strand_id
1 'polypeptide(L)'
;MGDKGQFHYKKSRRGNAEIDRAVAHILAHLGESAEVLEFSPYGYDERQYCSPGFNLAVGCLMRSVWGSFPEYHTSADNLDFISPKQLAESFRVCAAIFNVLENNRTYRNLQPYCEPQLGRRNLYRSTGGESISDEIHARLWVLNLSDGEHSLLDIAERSGLPFSAVHKAAELLLQSELLSVEPEASERPPNAKPRSNSDIPR
;
A
#
# COMPACT_ATOMS: atom_id res chain seq x y z
N MET A 1 -16.19 -5.60 -13.19
CA MET A 1 -15.26 -6.32 -12.28
C MET A 1 -15.21 -7.83 -12.52
N GLY A 2 -16.17 -8.41 -13.23
CA GLY A 2 -16.23 -9.84 -13.57
C GLY A 2 -15.81 -10.17 -15.00
N ASP A 3 -15.51 -9.18 -15.81
CA ASP A 3 -15.09 -9.31 -17.21
C ASP A 3 -13.62 -9.69 -17.36
N LYS A 4 -13.20 -10.04 -18.57
CA LYS A 4 -11.83 -10.50 -18.90
C LYS A 4 -10.84 -9.36 -19.15
N GLY A 5 -11.27 -8.09 -18.99
CA GLY A 5 -10.39 -6.94 -19.17
C GLY A 5 -9.28 -6.86 -18.15
N GLN A 6 -8.24 -6.11 -18.44
CA GLN A 6 -7.20 -5.77 -17.49
C GLN A 6 -7.72 -4.81 -16.40
N PHE A 7 -7.00 -4.69 -15.31
CA PHE A 7 -7.34 -3.71 -14.28
C PHE A 7 -7.01 -2.28 -14.72
N HIS A 8 -7.94 -1.38 -14.40
CA HIS A 8 -7.75 0.06 -14.52
C HIS A 8 -8.14 0.72 -13.20
N TYR A 9 -7.38 1.72 -12.83
CA TYR A 9 -7.71 2.55 -11.68
C TYR A 9 -7.70 4.01 -12.08
N LYS A 10 -8.85 4.66 -12.02
CA LYS A 10 -8.92 6.12 -12.14
C LYS A 10 -8.74 6.74 -10.77
N LYS A 11 -7.70 7.56 -10.62
CA LYS A 11 -7.36 8.26 -9.38
C LYS A 11 -8.48 9.17 -8.91
N SER A 12 -8.47 9.43 -7.61
CA SER A 12 -9.28 10.48 -7.03
C SER A 12 -8.86 11.87 -7.54
N ARG A 13 -9.70 12.88 -7.31
CA ARG A 13 -9.37 14.27 -7.65
C ARG A 13 -8.08 14.76 -6.95
N ARG A 14 -7.74 14.21 -5.79
CA ARG A 14 -6.50 14.53 -5.08
C ARG A 14 -5.26 13.98 -5.79
N GLY A 15 -5.39 12.90 -6.55
CA GLY A 15 -4.35 12.31 -7.39
C GLY A 15 -3.25 11.54 -6.66
N ASN A 16 -3.04 11.82 -5.37
CA ASN A 16 -2.00 11.22 -4.54
C ASN A 16 -2.48 10.92 -3.12
N ALA A 17 -3.78 10.79 -2.90
CA ALA A 17 -4.32 10.34 -1.61
C ALA A 17 -3.82 8.91 -1.31
N GLU A 18 -3.87 8.52 -0.06
CA GLU A 18 -3.42 7.19 0.38
C GLU A 18 -4.06 6.07 -0.44
N ILE A 19 -5.37 6.16 -0.72
CA ILE A 19 -6.06 5.19 -1.59
C ILE A 19 -5.49 5.18 -3.00
N ASP A 20 -5.14 6.33 -3.58
CA ASP A 20 -4.57 6.39 -4.93
C ASP A 20 -3.22 5.68 -4.99
N ARG A 21 -2.40 5.89 -3.98
CA ARG A 21 -1.08 5.27 -3.82
C ARG A 21 -1.20 3.77 -3.55
N ALA A 22 -2.06 3.38 -2.61
CA ALA A 22 -2.29 1.97 -2.26
C ALA A 22 -2.73 1.15 -3.47
N VAL A 23 -3.71 1.66 -4.25
CA VAL A 23 -4.17 0.98 -5.45
C VAL A 23 -3.07 0.90 -6.51
N ALA A 24 -2.38 2.01 -6.79
CA ALA A 24 -1.29 2.03 -7.77
C ALA A 24 -0.17 1.05 -7.39
N HIS A 25 0.20 0.98 -6.11
CA HIS A 25 1.20 0.05 -5.61
C HIS A 25 0.78 -1.41 -5.78
N ILE A 26 -0.47 -1.76 -5.40
CA ILE A 26 -0.99 -3.13 -5.58
C ILE A 26 -1.03 -3.50 -7.06
N LEU A 27 -1.53 -2.62 -7.93
CA LEU A 27 -1.60 -2.88 -9.37
C LEU A 27 -0.21 -3.08 -10.00
N ALA A 28 0.78 -2.31 -9.57
CA ALA A 28 2.16 -2.47 -10.06
C ALA A 28 2.79 -3.83 -9.70
N HIS A 29 2.29 -4.51 -8.66
CA HIS A 29 2.80 -5.80 -8.19
C HIS A 29 1.95 -7.00 -8.61
N LEU A 30 0.91 -6.82 -9.43
CA LEU A 30 0.06 -7.94 -9.88
C LEU A 30 0.75 -8.90 -10.85
N GLY A 31 1.84 -8.47 -11.50
CA GLY A 31 2.49 -9.25 -12.55
C GLY A 31 1.69 -9.32 -13.86
N GLU A 32 0.54 -8.65 -13.93
CA GLU A 32 -0.33 -8.53 -15.10
C GLU A 32 -0.38 -7.07 -15.54
N SER A 33 -0.81 -6.84 -16.79
CA SER A 33 -1.03 -5.49 -17.30
C SER A 33 -2.14 -4.80 -16.50
N ALA A 34 -1.85 -3.64 -15.96
CA ALA A 34 -2.80 -2.77 -15.28
C ALA A 34 -2.48 -1.31 -15.61
N GLU A 35 -3.47 -0.45 -15.62
CA GLU A 35 -3.31 0.95 -15.97
C GLU A 35 -3.86 1.87 -14.87
N VAL A 36 -3.09 2.88 -14.49
CA VAL A 36 -3.52 3.93 -13.57
C VAL A 36 -3.82 5.17 -14.38
N LEU A 37 -5.09 5.56 -14.39
CA LEU A 37 -5.61 6.71 -15.11
C LEU A 37 -5.66 7.94 -14.20
N GLU A 38 -5.33 9.10 -14.76
CA GLU A 38 -5.48 10.36 -14.04
C GLU A 38 -6.97 10.71 -13.82
N PHE A 39 -7.22 11.56 -12.84
CA PHE A 39 -8.57 12.03 -12.55
C PHE A 39 -9.18 12.75 -13.75
N SER A 40 -10.42 12.42 -14.03
CA SER A 40 -11.27 13.22 -14.92
C SER A 40 -12.65 13.41 -14.26
N PRO A 41 -13.34 14.53 -14.49
CA PRO A 41 -14.64 14.80 -13.91
C PRO A 41 -15.79 14.01 -14.54
N TYR A 42 -15.47 13.10 -15.46
CA TYR A 42 -16.41 12.15 -16.09
C TYR A 42 -16.32 10.79 -15.42
N GLY A 43 -17.42 10.15 -15.11
CA GLY A 43 -17.46 8.83 -14.46
C GLY A 43 -18.79 8.60 -13.73
N TYR A 44 -18.71 7.78 -12.67
CA TYR A 44 -19.85 7.42 -11.83
C TYR A 44 -19.87 8.19 -10.50
N ASP A 45 -20.03 7.48 -9.41
CA ASP A 45 -20.21 8.05 -8.07
C ASP A 45 -18.96 8.77 -7.58
N GLU A 46 -17.76 8.30 -7.96
CA GLU A 46 -16.49 8.90 -7.54
C GLU A 46 -16.41 10.39 -7.89
N ARG A 47 -16.97 10.80 -9.03
CA ARG A 47 -17.01 12.23 -9.42
C ARG A 47 -17.85 13.09 -8.48
N GLN A 48 -18.90 12.52 -7.87
CA GLN A 48 -19.76 13.21 -6.93
C GLN A 48 -19.02 13.44 -5.61
N TYR A 49 -18.40 12.38 -5.09
CA TYR A 49 -17.57 12.45 -3.88
C TYR A 49 -16.33 13.33 -4.05
N CYS A 50 -15.78 13.36 -5.25
CA CYS A 50 -14.65 14.22 -5.62
C CYS A 50 -15.04 15.66 -5.95
N SER A 51 -16.32 16.04 -5.86
CA SER A 51 -16.78 17.43 -6.12
C SER A 51 -16.08 18.42 -5.19
N PRO A 52 -15.91 19.71 -5.60
CA PRO A 52 -15.12 20.68 -4.85
C PRO A 52 -15.53 20.87 -3.39
N GLY A 53 -16.82 20.73 -3.09
CA GLY A 53 -17.34 20.92 -1.73
C GLY A 53 -17.02 19.76 -0.79
N PHE A 54 -16.98 18.52 -1.30
CA PHE A 54 -16.62 17.32 -0.51
C PHE A 54 -15.13 17.01 -0.61
N ASN A 55 -14.61 16.98 -1.82
CA ASN A 55 -13.22 16.64 -2.12
C ASN A 55 -12.71 15.37 -1.40
N LEU A 56 -13.57 14.33 -1.34
CA LEU A 56 -13.19 13.05 -0.77
C LEU A 56 -12.25 12.30 -1.72
N ALA A 57 -11.35 11.51 -1.15
CA ALA A 57 -10.41 10.71 -1.91
C ALA A 57 -11.08 9.41 -2.39
N VAL A 58 -11.89 9.50 -3.43
CA VAL A 58 -12.60 8.36 -4.02
C VAL A 58 -12.12 8.14 -5.45
N GLY A 59 -11.43 7.03 -5.67
CA GLY A 59 -11.03 6.57 -7.02
C GLY A 59 -11.99 5.51 -7.54
N CYS A 60 -11.78 5.07 -8.78
CA CYS A 60 -12.59 4.04 -9.40
C CYS A 60 -11.72 2.89 -9.90
N LEU A 61 -11.82 1.72 -9.25
CA LEU A 61 -11.18 0.49 -9.70
C LEU A 61 -12.15 -0.28 -10.61
N MET A 62 -11.70 -0.62 -11.80
CA MET A 62 -12.47 -1.36 -12.79
C MET A 62 -11.58 -2.33 -13.56
N ARG A 63 -12.17 -3.28 -14.28
CA ARG A 63 -11.44 -4.05 -15.29
C ARG A 63 -11.51 -3.31 -16.62
N SER A 64 -12.48 -3.60 -17.47
CA SER A 64 -12.66 -2.81 -18.69
C SER A 64 -13.15 -1.40 -18.37
N VAL A 65 -12.60 -0.41 -19.06
CA VAL A 65 -13.05 0.97 -18.91
C VAL A 65 -14.47 1.10 -19.48
N TRP A 66 -15.34 1.81 -18.79
CA TRP A 66 -16.72 2.02 -19.23
C TRP A 66 -16.77 2.61 -20.66
N GLY A 67 -17.67 2.07 -21.48
CA GLY A 67 -17.81 2.51 -22.86
C GLY A 67 -16.74 2.01 -23.83
N SER A 68 -15.74 1.24 -23.36
CA SER A 68 -14.68 0.68 -24.21
C SER A 68 -14.97 -0.75 -24.70
N PHE A 69 -16.08 -1.36 -24.27
CA PHE A 69 -16.46 -2.71 -24.64
C PHE A 69 -17.92 -2.76 -25.10
N PRO A 70 -18.28 -3.62 -26.10
CA PRO A 70 -19.58 -3.58 -26.76
C PRO A 70 -20.75 -4.03 -25.88
N GLU A 71 -20.49 -4.81 -24.82
CA GLU A 71 -21.51 -5.30 -23.89
C GLU A 71 -22.00 -4.20 -22.94
N TYR A 72 -21.24 -3.10 -22.78
CA TYR A 72 -21.54 -2.02 -21.85
C TYR A 72 -22.93 -1.42 -22.08
N HIS A 73 -23.75 -1.38 -21.02
CA HIS A 73 -25.14 -0.89 -21.04
C HIS A 73 -26.08 -1.61 -22.02
N THR A 74 -25.79 -2.86 -22.32
CA THR A 74 -26.64 -3.70 -23.15
C THR A 74 -27.07 -4.99 -22.42
N SER A 75 -28.03 -5.75 -23.01
CA SER A 75 -28.43 -7.06 -22.48
C SER A 75 -27.34 -8.14 -22.63
N ALA A 76 -26.26 -7.85 -23.37
CA ALA A 76 -25.09 -8.72 -23.48
C ALA A 76 -24.17 -8.66 -22.24
N ASP A 77 -24.33 -7.65 -21.38
CA ASP A 77 -23.72 -7.63 -20.05
C ASP A 77 -24.49 -8.55 -19.10
N ASN A 78 -24.24 -9.83 -19.23
CA ASN A 78 -24.94 -10.92 -18.56
C ASN A 78 -23.93 -11.94 -17.97
N LEU A 79 -24.42 -13.07 -17.46
CA LEU A 79 -23.61 -14.10 -16.81
C LEU A 79 -22.61 -14.79 -17.76
N ASP A 80 -22.81 -14.75 -19.08
CA ASP A 80 -21.86 -15.29 -20.06
C ASP A 80 -20.64 -14.37 -20.25
N PHE A 81 -20.82 -13.06 -19.99
CA PHE A 81 -19.77 -12.05 -20.10
C PHE A 81 -18.81 -12.06 -18.90
N ILE A 82 -19.27 -12.42 -17.72
CA ILE A 82 -18.49 -12.47 -16.48
C ILE A 82 -18.05 -13.90 -16.15
N SER A 83 -17.04 -14.05 -15.33
CA SER A 83 -16.61 -15.36 -14.88
C SER A 83 -16.23 -15.39 -13.38
N PRO A 84 -16.40 -16.55 -12.71
CA PRO A 84 -15.97 -16.71 -11.31
C PRO A 84 -14.48 -16.44 -11.10
N LYS A 85 -13.64 -16.76 -12.10
CA LYS A 85 -12.21 -16.50 -12.05
C LYS A 85 -11.92 -15.01 -11.93
N GLN A 86 -12.47 -14.18 -12.82
CA GLN A 86 -12.27 -12.74 -12.81
C GLN A 86 -12.86 -12.08 -11.55
N LEU A 87 -14.00 -12.55 -11.07
CA LEU A 87 -14.56 -12.08 -9.80
C LEU A 87 -13.63 -12.39 -8.63
N ALA A 88 -13.09 -13.60 -8.57
CA ALA A 88 -12.15 -13.99 -7.52
C ALA A 88 -10.85 -13.18 -7.57
N GLU A 89 -10.32 -12.89 -8.75
CA GLU A 89 -9.14 -12.03 -8.94
C GLU A 89 -9.45 -10.60 -8.46
N SER A 90 -10.58 -10.04 -8.87
CA SER A 90 -11.00 -8.70 -8.45
C SER A 90 -11.19 -8.61 -6.93
N PHE A 91 -11.76 -9.65 -6.32
CA PHE A 91 -11.87 -9.75 -4.85
C PHE A 91 -10.49 -9.75 -4.17
N ARG A 92 -9.52 -10.53 -4.70
CA ARG A 92 -8.16 -10.56 -4.15
C ARG A 92 -7.48 -9.19 -4.22
N VAL A 93 -7.64 -8.49 -5.34
CA VAL A 93 -7.10 -7.13 -5.51
C VAL A 93 -7.73 -6.17 -4.49
N CYS A 94 -9.05 -6.18 -4.34
CA CYS A 94 -9.72 -5.36 -3.33
C CYS A 94 -9.25 -5.70 -1.92
N ALA A 95 -9.15 -7.00 -1.58
CA ALA A 95 -8.66 -7.44 -0.27
C ALA A 95 -7.21 -7.00 -0.02
N ALA A 96 -6.35 -7.04 -1.05
CA ALA A 96 -4.98 -6.55 -0.95
C ALA A 96 -4.92 -5.03 -0.71
N ILE A 97 -5.76 -4.26 -1.40
CA ILE A 97 -5.87 -2.81 -1.18
C ILE A 97 -6.33 -2.51 0.25
N PHE A 98 -7.36 -3.18 0.73
CA PHE A 98 -7.82 -3.01 2.12
C PHE A 98 -6.74 -3.38 3.12
N ASN A 99 -5.98 -4.45 2.86
CA ASN A 99 -4.86 -4.82 3.72
C ASN A 99 -3.78 -3.73 3.77
N VAL A 100 -3.51 -3.02 2.66
CA VAL A 100 -2.61 -1.85 2.68
C VAL A 100 -3.18 -0.77 3.58
N LEU A 101 -4.44 -0.36 3.37
CA LEU A 101 -5.07 0.74 4.11
C LEU A 101 -5.16 0.46 5.62
N GLU A 102 -5.49 -0.77 6.02
CA GLU A 102 -5.60 -1.16 7.43
C GLU A 102 -4.24 -1.24 8.15
N ASN A 103 -3.17 -1.55 7.40
CA ASN A 103 -1.85 -1.82 7.98
C ASN A 103 -0.79 -0.77 7.61
N ASN A 104 -1.15 0.28 6.89
CA ASN A 104 -0.23 1.36 6.55
C ASN A 104 0.02 2.25 7.76
N ARG A 105 0.98 1.87 8.58
CA ARG A 105 1.36 2.56 9.82
C ARG A 105 2.75 3.15 9.72
N THR A 106 3.02 4.11 10.58
CA THR A 106 4.34 4.69 10.78
C THR A 106 4.98 4.06 12.02
N TYR A 107 6.26 3.77 11.92
CA TYR A 107 7.01 3.15 13.00
C TYR A 107 8.23 3.99 13.38
N ARG A 108 8.72 3.79 14.60
CA ARG A 108 9.98 4.34 15.08
C ARG A 108 10.95 3.24 15.44
N ASN A 109 12.15 3.32 14.89
CA ASN A 109 13.26 2.45 15.23
C ASN A 109 13.75 2.77 16.66
N LEU A 110 13.77 1.76 17.53
CA LEU A 110 14.21 1.90 18.93
C LEU A 110 15.73 1.85 19.07
N GLN A 111 16.46 1.51 18.00
CA GLN A 111 17.93 1.54 17.95
C GLN A 111 18.40 2.30 16.69
N PRO A 112 18.17 3.63 16.64
CA PRO A 112 18.35 4.42 15.42
C PRO A 112 19.82 4.69 15.05
N TYR A 113 20.76 4.34 15.93
CA TYR A 113 22.20 4.55 15.72
C TYR A 113 22.86 3.26 15.27
N CYS A 114 23.28 3.22 14.01
CA CYS A 114 23.82 2.04 13.34
C CYS A 114 22.81 0.89 13.18
N GLU A 115 23.23 -0.19 12.55
CA GLU A 115 22.40 -1.38 12.37
C GLU A 115 22.43 -2.25 13.63
N PRO A 116 21.28 -2.64 14.21
CA PRO A 116 21.25 -3.58 15.30
C PRO A 116 21.79 -4.94 14.85
N GLN A 117 22.42 -5.69 15.77
CA GLN A 117 22.98 -7.02 15.45
C GLN A 117 21.87 -8.03 15.15
N LEU A 118 21.35 -8.03 13.91
CA LEU A 118 20.24 -8.86 13.46
C LEU A 118 20.56 -10.36 13.56
N GLY A 119 21.82 -10.76 13.36
CA GLY A 119 22.26 -12.15 13.48
C GLY A 119 22.04 -12.75 14.86
N ARG A 120 22.28 -12.00 15.94
CA ARG A 120 22.03 -12.43 17.32
C ARG A 120 20.55 -12.62 17.64
N ARG A 121 19.66 -11.98 16.86
CA ARG A 121 18.21 -12.04 17.00
C ARG A 121 17.55 -13.04 16.05
N ASN A 122 18.34 -13.85 15.33
CA ASN A 122 17.88 -14.75 14.26
C ASN A 122 17.13 -14.03 13.09
N LEU A 123 17.35 -12.73 12.97
CA LEU A 123 16.74 -11.88 11.93
C LEU A 123 17.60 -11.76 10.67
N TYR A 124 18.81 -12.28 10.71
CA TYR A 124 19.76 -12.29 9.61
C TYR A 124 20.38 -13.68 9.50
N ARG A 125 19.94 -14.43 8.50
CA ARG A 125 20.56 -15.70 8.13
C ARG A 125 21.09 -15.56 6.71
N SER A 126 22.37 -15.28 6.57
CA SER A 126 23.09 -15.49 5.31
C SER A 126 24.30 -16.32 5.59
N THR A 127 24.45 -17.43 4.88
CA THR A 127 25.71 -18.10 4.66
C THR A 127 26.51 -17.24 3.68
N GLY A 128 27.79 -17.01 3.97
CA GLY A 128 28.62 -16.16 3.11
C GLY A 128 28.58 -16.61 1.65
N GLY A 129 28.36 -15.64 0.74
CA GLY A 129 28.32 -15.87 -0.70
C GLY A 129 26.93 -15.94 -1.34
N GLU A 130 25.83 -15.91 -0.55
CA GLU A 130 24.46 -15.83 -1.07
C GLU A 130 24.00 -14.39 -1.25
N SER A 131 23.17 -14.13 -2.27
CA SER A 131 22.49 -12.85 -2.42
C SER A 131 21.53 -12.60 -1.26
N ILE A 132 21.41 -11.35 -0.84
CA ILE A 132 20.47 -10.95 0.21
C ILE A 132 19.05 -11.28 -0.28
N SER A 133 18.30 -12.07 0.51
CA SER A 133 16.91 -12.39 0.20
C SER A 133 16.02 -11.14 0.33
N ASP A 134 14.91 -11.10 -0.42
CA ASP A 134 13.92 -10.01 -0.34
C ASP A 134 13.41 -9.80 1.09
N GLU A 135 13.33 -10.86 1.90
CA GLU A 135 12.92 -10.78 3.30
C GLU A 135 13.94 -10.02 4.16
N ILE A 136 15.24 -10.26 3.95
CA ILE A 136 16.29 -9.51 4.65
C ILE A 136 16.31 -8.09 4.16
N HIS A 137 16.20 -7.89 2.85
CA HIS A 137 16.17 -6.57 2.24
C HIS A 137 15.00 -5.73 2.77
N ALA A 138 13.80 -6.30 2.89
CA ALA A 138 12.65 -5.63 3.49
C ALA A 138 12.91 -5.21 4.95
N ARG A 139 13.56 -6.06 5.78
CA ARG A 139 13.92 -5.70 7.17
C ARG A 139 14.87 -4.52 7.24
N LEU A 140 15.87 -4.49 6.36
CA LEU A 140 16.83 -3.37 6.31
C LEU A 140 16.16 -2.06 5.91
N TRP A 141 15.26 -2.11 4.90
CA TRP A 141 14.46 -0.95 4.50
C TRP A 141 13.57 -0.44 5.64
N VAL A 142 12.85 -1.34 6.31
CA VAL A 142 11.99 -0.96 7.42
C VAL A 142 12.79 -0.36 8.57
N LEU A 143 13.91 -0.98 8.99
CA LEU A 143 14.75 -0.42 10.04
C LEU A 143 15.31 0.96 9.70
N ASN A 144 15.69 1.17 8.44
CA ASN A 144 16.30 2.43 8.01
C ASN A 144 15.30 3.58 7.94
N LEU A 145 14.06 3.31 7.48
CA LEU A 145 13.04 4.34 7.27
C LEU A 145 11.97 4.40 8.37
N SER A 146 12.10 3.61 9.44
CA SER A 146 11.26 3.75 10.63
C SER A 146 11.75 4.91 11.50
N ASP A 147 11.65 6.12 10.98
CA ASP A 147 12.08 7.38 11.62
C ASP A 147 10.92 8.13 12.29
N GLY A 148 9.70 7.60 12.19
CA GLY A 148 8.47 8.23 12.69
C GLY A 148 7.82 9.19 11.69
N GLU A 149 8.33 9.27 10.45
CA GLU A 149 7.80 10.13 9.39
C GLU A 149 7.32 9.32 8.18
N HIS A 150 8.01 8.21 7.84
CA HIS A 150 7.65 7.34 6.72
C HIS A 150 6.67 6.26 7.15
N SER A 151 5.59 6.12 6.41
CA SER A 151 4.65 4.99 6.54
C SER A 151 5.21 3.72 5.86
N LEU A 152 4.61 2.56 6.14
CA LEU A 152 4.99 1.33 5.44
C LEU A 152 4.77 1.41 3.93
N LEU A 153 3.76 2.16 3.47
CA LEU A 153 3.53 2.37 2.04
C LEU A 153 4.64 3.23 1.43
N ASP A 154 5.13 4.28 2.13
CA ASP A 154 6.29 5.05 1.69
C ASP A 154 7.53 4.16 1.54
N ILE A 155 7.73 3.25 2.50
CA ILE A 155 8.84 2.29 2.46
C ILE A 155 8.69 1.32 1.29
N ALA A 156 7.48 0.79 1.06
CA ALA A 156 7.20 -0.14 -0.01
C ALA A 156 7.42 0.50 -1.39
N GLU A 157 6.91 1.71 -1.61
CA GLU A 157 7.11 2.47 -2.84
C GLU A 157 8.60 2.77 -3.09
N ARG A 158 9.32 3.22 -2.07
CA ARG A 158 10.73 3.59 -2.19
C ARG A 158 11.64 2.39 -2.40
N SER A 159 11.34 1.26 -1.76
CA SER A 159 12.12 0.02 -1.91
C SER A 159 11.80 -0.75 -3.19
N GLY A 160 10.63 -0.51 -3.80
CA GLY A 160 10.11 -1.33 -4.89
C GLY A 160 9.66 -2.72 -4.46
N LEU A 161 9.56 -2.98 -3.16
CA LEU A 161 9.11 -4.27 -2.61
C LEU A 161 7.58 -4.30 -2.47
N PRO A 162 6.94 -5.47 -2.60
CA PRO A 162 5.53 -5.61 -2.30
C PRO A 162 5.20 -5.17 -0.86
N PHE A 163 4.11 -4.46 -0.66
CA PHE A 163 3.67 -4.02 0.68
C PHE A 163 3.61 -5.17 1.69
N SER A 164 3.16 -6.34 1.27
CA SER A 164 3.09 -7.53 2.13
C SER A 164 4.46 -7.97 2.69
N ALA A 165 5.53 -7.81 1.93
CA ALA A 165 6.88 -8.11 2.38
C ALA A 165 7.36 -7.08 3.41
N VAL A 166 7.10 -5.79 3.16
CA VAL A 166 7.43 -4.69 4.07
C VAL A 166 6.63 -4.80 5.38
N HIS A 167 5.33 -5.06 5.29
CA HIS A 167 4.46 -5.26 6.46
C HIS A 167 4.93 -6.45 7.32
N LYS A 168 5.18 -7.62 6.71
CA LYS A 168 5.71 -8.80 7.41
C LYS A 168 7.04 -8.50 8.10
N ALA A 169 7.90 -7.72 7.47
CA ALA A 169 9.17 -7.29 8.06
C ALA A 169 8.94 -6.39 9.29
N ALA A 170 8.01 -5.43 9.19
CA ALA A 170 7.67 -4.54 10.31
C ALA A 170 7.08 -5.31 11.50
N GLU A 171 6.18 -6.25 11.28
CA GLU A 171 5.62 -7.12 12.33
C GLU A 171 6.72 -7.91 13.05
N LEU A 172 7.65 -8.51 12.29
CA LEU A 172 8.75 -9.28 12.87
C LEU A 172 9.70 -8.41 13.70
N LEU A 173 10.00 -7.20 13.22
CA LEU A 173 10.85 -6.23 13.93
C LEU A 173 10.14 -5.66 15.17
N LEU A 174 8.83 -5.47 15.12
CA LEU A 174 8.00 -5.07 16.26
C LEU A 174 8.02 -6.16 17.35
N GLN A 175 7.80 -7.43 16.97
CA GLN A 175 7.89 -8.58 17.89
C GLN A 175 9.28 -8.75 18.51
N SER A 176 10.31 -8.29 17.81
CA SER A 176 11.71 -8.34 18.27
C SER A 176 12.11 -7.09 19.10
N GLU A 177 11.15 -6.24 19.45
CA GLU A 177 11.38 -5.01 20.23
C GLU A 177 12.40 -4.04 19.58
N LEU A 178 12.43 -4.04 18.24
CA LEU A 178 13.27 -3.11 17.46
C LEU A 178 12.48 -1.89 16.95
N LEU A 179 11.17 -2.00 16.93
CA LEU A 179 10.25 -0.93 16.50
C LEU A 179 9.20 -0.64 17.57
N SER A 180 8.69 0.59 17.53
CA SER A 180 7.42 0.98 18.17
C SER A 180 6.50 1.60 17.14
N VAL A 181 5.17 1.44 17.33
CA VAL A 181 4.16 2.11 16.50
C VAL A 181 4.11 3.58 16.89
N GLU A 182 4.15 4.49 15.93
CA GLU A 182 3.85 5.90 16.17
C GLU A 182 2.32 6.08 16.25
N PRO A 183 1.82 6.85 17.21
CA PRO A 183 0.40 7.17 17.28
C PRO A 183 -0.04 7.95 16.05
N GLU A 184 -1.25 7.70 15.57
CA GLU A 184 -1.83 8.47 14.46
C GLU A 184 -1.87 9.97 14.79
N ALA A 185 -1.81 10.80 13.75
CA ALA A 185 -1.80 12.27 13.93
C ALA A 185 -3.04 12.78 14.70
N SER A 186 -4.16 12.06 14.61
CA SER A 186 -5.41 12.32 15.35
C SER A 186 -5.31 11.98 16.84
N GLU A 187 -4.40 11.10 17.23
CA GLU A 187 -4.19 10.64 18.61
C GLU A 187 -3.06 11.43 19.33
N ARG A 188 -2.33 12.26 18.59
CA ARG A 188 -1.27 13.08 19.19
C ARG A 188 -1.89 14.21 20.01
N PRO A 189 -1.52 14.37 21.28
CA PRO A 189 -1.99 15.50 22.08
C PRO A 189 -1.57 16.82 21.42
N PRO A 190 -2.43 17.86 21.44
CA PRO A 190 -2.26 19.10 20.68
C PRO A 190 -0.99 19.91 20.96
N ASN A 191 -0.17 19.49 21.92
CA ASN A 191 1.11 20.10 22.31
C ASN A 191 2.30 19.14 22.32
N ALA A 192 2.19 17.95 21.72
CA ALA A 192 3.33 17.04 21.62
C ALA A 192 4.36 17.64 20.64
N LYS A 193 5.44 18.18 21.16
CA LYS A 193 6.62 18.46 20.34
C LYS A 193 7.08 17.15 19.69
N PRO A 194 7.54 17.16 18.43
CA PRO A 194 8.19 16.00 17.87
C PRO A 194 9.30 15.57 18.85
N ARG A 195 9.29 14.29 19.26
CA ARG A 195 10.33 13.74 20.13
C ARG A 195 11.65 13.92 19.41
N SER A 196 12.56 14.68 20.04
CA SER A 196 13.90 14.83 19.50
C SER A 196 14.67 13.52 19.70
N ASN A 197 15.68 13.25 18.87
CA ASN A 197 16.58 12.10 19.04
C ASN A 197 17.31 12.07 20.38
N SER A 198 17.19 13.14 21.21
CA SER A 198 17.72 13.22 22.56
C SER A 198 16.86 12.50 23.62
N ASP A 199 15.64 12.09 23.30
CA ASP A 199 14.69 11.50 24.26
C ASP A 199 14.75 9.96 24.29
N ILE A 200 15.73 9.37 23.61
CA ILE A 200 15.95 7.92 23.59
C ILE A 200 16.94 7.57 24.71
N PRO A 201 16.60 6.70 25.65
CA PRO A 201 17.53 6.25 26.70
C PRO A 201 18.77 5.60 26.07
N ARG A 202 19.94 5.94 26.55
CA ARG A 202 21.22 5.37 26.12
C ARG A 202 21.37 3.94 26.59
#